data_3d4ac4d24bee83808bbe6a8123e2e046
#
_entry.id   3d4ac4d24bee83808bbe6a8123e2e046
#
_cell.length_a   1.000
_cell.length_b   1.000
_cell.length_c   1.000
_cell.angle_alpha   90.00
_cell.angle_beta   90.00
_cell.angle_gamma   90.00
#
_symmetry.space_group_name_H-M   'P 1'
#
loop_
_entity.id
_entity.type
_entity.pdbx_description
1 polymer ?
#
loop_
_entity_poly.entity_id
_entity_poly.type
_entity_poly.pdbx_seq_one_letter_code
_entity_poly.pdbx_strand_id
1 'polypeptide(L)'
;EEEVFPVPEEEIDLTRIDPETGGLLPDKYNYLKVENVFSGKIIGSEKLFSLELALLTKQPSIASDLFISALFEMEGDLVAEITNVILEVELGQLESLKGRERLTSDIRNYVNDYLESENMFPGITEVFIINYNVI
;
A
#
# COMPACT_ATOMS: atom_id res chain seq x y z
N GLU A 1 -39.49 0.51 12.31
CA GLU A 1 -39.01 0.29 11.88
C GLU A 1 -38.22 0.35 11.67
N GLU A 2 -38.27 0.48 11.99
CA GLU A 2 -37.55 0.36 11.57
C GLU A 2 -36.94 0.53 11.13
N GLU A 3 -37.51 1.17 11.44
CA GLU A 3 -36.97 1.08 10.79
C GLU A 3 -36.00 1.40 10.57
N VAL A 4 -36.09 2.02 10.93
CA VAL A 4 -34.81 1.96 10.78
C VAL A 4 -34.17 1.23 9.78
N PHE A 5 -33.48 1.58 9.10
CA PHE A 5 -32.92 0.74 8.34
C PHE A 5 -31.82 0.02 8.83
N PRO A 6 -31.69 -0.92 9.18
CA PRO A 6 -30.55 -1.54 9.74
C PRO A 6 -29.53 -1.85 8.67
N VAL A 7 -28.31 -1.55 8.98
CA VAL A 7 -27.20 -1.99 8.19
C VAL A 7 -27.19 -3.51 8.22
N PRO A 8 -27.14 -4.20 7.06
CA PRO A 8 -27.01 -5.66 7.06
C PRO A 8 -25.80 -6.10 7.86
N GLU A 9 -25.93 -7.19 8.58
CA GLU A 9 -24.86 -7.67 9.45
C GLU A 9 -23.56 -7.94 8.70
N GLU A 10 -23.63 -8.40 7.46
CA GLU A 10 -22.45 -8.68 6.66
C GLU A 10 -21.65 -7.41 6.33
N GLU A 11 -22.22 -6.23 6.58
CA GLU A 11 -21.49 -4.98 6.40
C GLU A 11 -20.77 -4.54 7.67
N ILE A 12 -20.97 -5.25 8.78
CA ILE A 12 -20.30 -4.93 10.02
C ILE A 12 -18.94 -5.62 10.04
N ASP A 13 -17.88 -4.85 10.04
CA ASP A 13 -16.53 -5.38 10.08
C ASP A 13 -16.09 -5.50 11.54
N LEU A 14 -16.20 -6.71 12.07
CA LEU A 14 -15.89 -6.97 13.47
C LEU A 14 -14.41 -6.80 13.79
N THR A 15 -13.53 -6.75 12.77
CA THR A 15 -12.11 -6.50 13.01
C THR A 15 -11.85 -5.05 13.38
N ARG A 16 -12.87 -4.18 13.24
CA ARG A 16 -12.77 -2.76 13.55
C ARG A 16 -13.50 -2.39 14.83
N ILE A 17 -14.13 -3.35 15.48
CA ILE A 17 -14.99 -3.12 16.65
C ILE A 17 -14.32 -3.67 17.90
N ASP A 18 -14.29 -2.86 18.95
CA ASP A 18 -13.83 -3.29 20.26
C ASP A 18 -14.92 -4.18 20.88
N PRO A 19 -14.61 -5.44 21.19
CA PRO A 19 -15.61 -6.33 21.75
C PRO A 19 -16.09 -5.93 23.15
N GLU A 20 -15.33 -5.09 23.86
CA GLU A 20 -15.72 -4.68 25.20
C GLU A 20 -16.62 -3.45 25.20
N THR A 21 -16.42 -2.51 24.29
CA THR A 21 -17.15 -1.25 24.28
C THR A 21 -18.14 -1.13 23.14
N GLY A 22 -17.99 -1.95 22.09
CA GLY A 22 -18.80 -1.83 20.89
C GLY A 22 -18.42 -0.68 19.98
N GLY A 23 -17.43 0.14 20.39
CA GLY A 23 -16.94 1.24 19.58
C GLY A 23 -15.82 0.81 18.65
N LEU A 24 -15.32 1.77 17.86
CA LEU A 24 -14.23 1.49 16.95
C LEU A 24 -12.93 1.30 17.73
N LEU A 25 -12.12 0.34 17.29
CA LEU A 25 -10.77 0.18 17.82
C LEU A 25 -9.91 1.37 17.39
N PRO A 26 -8.94 1.76 18.22
CA PRO A 26 -8.01 2.83 17.83
C PRO A 26 -7.20 2.41 16.60
N ASP A 27 -6.84 3.38 15.79
CA ASP A 27 -6.02 3.15 14.62
C ASP A 27 -4.63 2.69 15.01
N LYS A 28 -4.08 1.83 14.18
CA LYS A 28 -2.73 1.31 14.35
C LYS A 28 -2.01 1.38 13.03
N TYR A 29 -0.78 1.88 13.05
CA TYR A 29 0.09 1.86 11.88
C TYR A 29 0.79 0.52 11.80
N ASN A 30 0.84 -0.03 10.60
CA ASN A 30 1.61 -1.23 10.31
C ASN A 30 2.34 -1.05 8.99
N TYR A 31 3.50 -1.69 8.89
CA TYR A 31 4.33 -1.63 7.70
C TYR A 31 4.56 -3.00 7.12
N LEU A 32 4.65 -3.05 5.80
CA LEU A 32 5.24 -4.19 5.12
C LEU A 32 6.44 -3.66 4.35
N LYS A 33 7.64 -4.09 4.75
CA LYS A 33 8.83 -3.83 3.94
C LYS A 33 8.82 -4.86 2.82
N VAL A 34 8.76 -4.39 1.57
CA VAL A 34 8.77 -5.30 0.43
C VAL A 34 10.17 -5.88 0.29
N GLU A 35 10.28 -7.22 0.39
CA GLU A 35 11.58 -7.92 0.38
C GLU A 35 12.09 -8.09 -1.04
N ASN A 36 12.05 -7.02 -1.80
CA ASN A 36 12.50 -7.00 -3.18
C ASN A 36 13.16 -5.66 -3.47
N VAL A 37 14.31 -5.72 -4.13
CA VAL A 37 14.95 -4.49 -4.62
C VAL A 37 14.52 -4.32 -6.06
N PHE A 38 13.79 -3.23 -6.32
CA PHE A 38 13.34 -2.90 -7.67
C PHE A 38 14.49 -2.19 -8.38
N SER A 39 14.81 -2.64 -9.59
CA SER A 39 15.91 -2.05 -10.33
C SER A 39 15.61 -2.03 -11.81
N GLY A 40 16.25 -1.12 -12.52
CA GLY A 40 16.09 -1.01 -13.95
C GLY A 40 16.83 0.18 -14.51
N LYS A 41 16.55 0.47 -15.78
CA LYS A 41 17.17 1.60 -16.47
C LYS A 41 16.20 2.78 -16.43
N ILE A 42 16.76 3.97 -16.16
CA ILE A 42 15.95 5.19 -16.15
C ILE A 42 15.63 5.60 -17.57
N ILE A 43 14.34 5.83 -17.86
CA ILE A 43 13.90 6.23 -19.19
C ILE A 43 14.56 7.53 -19.61
N GLY A 44 15.10 7.55 -20.82
CA GLY A 44 15.74 8.71 -21.38
C GLY A 44 17.13 8.97 -20.85
N SER A 45 17.73 7.99 -20.17
CA SER A 45 19.04 8.13 -19.54
C SER A 45 19.81 6.82 -19.68
N GLU A 46 21.15 6.91 -19.53
CA GLU A 46 21.99 5.72 -19.45
C GLU A 46 22.13 5.23 -18.00
N LYS A 47 21.50 5.93 -17.05
CA LYS A 47 21.62 5.59 -15.65
C LYS A 47 20.73 4.44 -15.25
N LEU A 48 21.16 3.70 -14.25
CA LEU A 48 20.41 2.63 -13.63
C LEU A 48 19.93 3.07 -12.26
N PHE A 49 18.83 2.49 -11.80
CA PHE A 49 18.32 2.79 -10.47
C PHE A 49 18.05 1.51 -9.68
N SER A 50 18.03 1.64 -8.36
CA SER A 50 17.50 0.62 -7.48
C SER A 50 16.67 1.28 -6.39
N LEU A 51 15.57 0.63 -6.01
CA LEU A 51 14.64 1.14 -4.99
C LEU A 51 14.23 0.03 -4.04
N GLU A 52 14.07 0.39 -2.77
CA GLU A 52 13.42 -0.46 -1.79
C GLU A 52 12.22 0.29 -1.23
N LEU A 53 11.12 -0.41 -1.05
CA LEU A 53 9.86 0.20 -0.67
C LEU A 53 9.29 -0.41 0.59
N ALA A 54 8.54 0.40 1.34
CA ALA A 54 7.70 -0.06 2.43
C ALA A 54 6.29 0.44 2.21
N LEU A 55 5.32 -0.41 2.52
CA LEU A 55 3.90 -0.08 2.41
C LEU A 55 3.36 0.14 3.82
N LEU A 56 2.63 1.24 4.00
CA LEU A 56 2.05 1.60 5.29
C LEU A 56 0.54 1.50 5.23
N THR A 57 -0.05 0.93 6.28
CA THR A 57 -1.49 1.02 6.49
C THR A 57 -1.76 1.68 7.84
N LYS A 58 -2.90 2.38 7.92
CA LYS A 58 -3.41 2.94 9.17
C LYS A 58 -4.87 2.56 9.26
N GLN A 59 -5.17 1.61 10.13
CA GLN A 59 -6.51 1.06 10.28
C GLN A 59 -6.74 0.70 11.74
N PRO A 60 -8.01 0.49 12.16
CA PRO A 60 -8.24 -0.02 13.52
C PRO A 60 -7.41 -1.29 13.77
N SER A 61 -6.96 -1.42 14.99
CA SER A 61 -5.90 -2.33 15.42
C SER A 61 -5.93 -3.72 14.79
N ILE A 62 -7.04 -4.44 14.94
CA ILE A 62 -7.13 -5.81 14.42
C ILE A 62 -7.13 -5.82 12.89
N ALA A 63 -7.88 -4.88 12.29
CA ALA A 63 -7.94 -4.77 10.84
C ALA A 63 -6.56 -4.48 10.25
N SER A 64 -5.78 -3.63 10.93
CA SER A 64 -4.44 -3.28 10.50
C SER A 64 -3.53 -4.51 10.46
N ASP A 65 -3.57 -5.32 11.53
CA ASP A 65 -2.76 -6.53 11.61
C ASP A 65 -3.14 -7.55 10.53
N LEU A 66 -4.44 -7.73 10.32
CA LEU A 66 -4.93 -8.68 9.32
C LEU A 66 -4.59 -8.21 7.91
N PHE A 67 -4.68 -6.91 7.67
CA PHE A 67 -4.37 -6.35 6.36
C PHE A 67 -2.90 -6.59 6.00
N ILE A 68 -1.99 -6.31 6.94
CA ILE A 68 -0.56 -6.51 6.69
C ILE A 68 -0.26 -7.99 6.49
N SER A 69 -0.89 -8.88 7.25
CA SER A 69 -0.70 -10.32 7.07
C SER A 69 -1.16 -10.77 5.68
N ALA A 70 -2.28 -10.23 5.20
CA ALA A 70 -2.78 -10.55 3.87
C ALA A 70 -1.84 -10.03 2.79
N LEU A 71 -1.31 -8.82 2.95
CA LEU A 71 -0.33 -8.27 2.01
C LEU A 71 0.92 -9.13 1.95
N PHE A 72 1.40 -9.57 3.11
CA PHE A 72 2.60 -10.38 3.18
C PHE A 72 2.42 -11.68 2.39
N GLU A 73 1.24 -12.29 2.47
CA GLU A 73 0.97 -13.54 1.75
C GLU A 73 0.89 -13.34 0.24
N MET A 74 0.59 -12.13 -0.23
CA MET A 74 0.51 -11.86 -1.66
C MET A 74 1.67 -10.99 -2.15
N GLU A 75 2.78 -10.99 -1.40
CA GLU A 75 3.92 -10.12 -1.71
C GLU A 75 4.44 -10.33 -3.14
N GLY A 76 4.49 -11.57 -3.61
CA GLY A 76 4.94 -11.84 -4.98
C GLY A 76 4.08 -11.13 -6.02
N ASP A 77 2.76 -11.16 -5.83
CA ASP A 77 1.85 -10.48 -6.74
C ASP A 77 2.03 -8.96 -6.64
N LEU A 78 2.23 -8.45 -5.43
CA LEU A 78 2.46 -7.01 -5.24
C LEU A 78 3.75 -6.56 -5.91
N VAL A 79 4.81 -7.35 -5.82
CA VAL A 79 6.07 -7.04 -6.50
C VAL A 79 5.85 -6.94 -8.00
N ALA A 80 5.09 -7.88 -8.58
CA ALA A 80 4.80 -7.85 -10.01
C ALA A 80 4.03 -6.59 -10.40
N GLU A 81 3.03 -6.21 -9.60
CA GLU A 81 2.22 -5.02 -9.89
C GLU A 81 3.03 -3.73 -9.74
N ILE A 82 3.83 -3.64 -8.69
CA ILE A 82 4.67 -2.46 -8.47
C ILE A 82 5.72 -2.33 -9.60
N THR A 83 6.25 -3.45 -10.06
CA THR A 83 7.22 -3.44 -11.15
C THR A 83 6.65 -2.77 -12.39
N ASN A 84 5.35 -2.96 -12.67
CA ASN A 84 4.71 -2.33 -13.82
C ASN A 84 4.77 -0.80 -13.76
N VAL A 85 4.67 -0.23 -12.55
CA VAL A 85 4.78 1.23 -12.38
C VAL A 85 6.23 1.67 -12.52
N ILE A 86 7.14 0.90 -11.95
CA ILE A 86 8.56 1.27 -11.86
C ILE A 86 9.27 1.14 -13.20
N LEU A 87 8.77 0.32 -14.12
CA LEU A 87 9.38 0.15 -15.43
C LEU A 87 9.50 1.47 -16.22
N GLU A 88 8.67 2.45 -15.89
CA GLU A 88 8.63 3.71 -16.61
C GLU A 88 9.16 4.89 -15.78
N VAL A 89 10.06 4.60 -14.84
CA VAL A 89 10.64 5.65 -14.00
C VAL A 89 11.54 6.56 -14.82
N GLU A 90 11.33 7.87 -14.65
CA GLU A 90 12.15 8.92 -15.26
C GLU A 90 13.08 9.53 -14.20
N LEU A 91 14.16 10.12 -14.66
CA LEU A 91 15.19 10.67 -13.77
C LEU A 91 14.62 11.68 -12.77
N GLY A 92 13.73 12.57 -13.23
CA GLY A 92 13.11 13.56 -12.37
C GLY A 92 12.26 12.98 -11.25
N GLN A 93 11.80 11.74 -11.41
CA GLN A 93 11.02 11.08 -10.36
C GLN A 93 11.89 10.60 -9.20
N LEU A 94 13.19 10.51 -9.39
CA LEU A 94 14.10 10.04 -8.35
C LEU A 94 14.96 11.14 -7.79
N GLU A 95 15.28 12.16 -8.59
CA GLU A 95 16.24 13.19 -8.19
C GLU A 95 15.66 14.31 -7.35
N SER A 96 14.34 14.52 -7.39
CA SER A 96 13.72 15.57 -6.58
C SER A 96 12.79 14.97 -5.54
N LEU A 97 12.67 15.68 -4.42
CA LEU A 97 11.72 15.26 -3.39
C LEU A 97 10.30 15.19 -3.96
N LYS A 98 9.91 16.20 -4.73
CA LYS A 98 8.58 16.26 -5.31
C LYS A 98 8.33 15.12 -6.29
N GLY A 99 9.35 14.78 -7.07
CA GLY A 99 9.26 13.65 -7.99
C GLY A 99 9.09 12.32 -7.26
N ARG A 100 9.83 12.13 -6.16
CA ARG A 100 9.72 10.92 -5.36
C ARG A 100 8.35 10.83 -4.68
N GLU A 101 7.83 11.96 -4.20
CA GLU A 101 6.49 11.99 -3.61
C GLU A 101 5.41 11.62 -4.62
N ARG A 102 5.55 12.09 -5.86
CA ARG A 102 4.62 11.74 -6.93
C ARG A 102 4.73 10.26 -7.28
N LEU A 103 5.95 9.75 -7.35
CA LEU A 103 6.16 8.33 -7.65
C LEU A 103 5.53 7.43 -6.58
N THR A 104 5.74 7.74 -5.30
CA THR A 104 5.16 6.93 -4.23
C THR A 104 3.64 7.05 -4.22
N SER A 105 3.07 8.21 -4.55
CA SER A 105 1.62 8.35 -4.69
C SER A 105 1.08 7.50 -5.85
N ASP A 106 1.79 7.48 -6.96
CA ASP A 106 1.38 6.66 -8.11
C ASP A 106 1.42 5.17 -7.75
N ILE A 107 2.46 4.74 -7.04
CA ILE A 107 2.56 3.35 -6.60
C ILE A 107 1.41 3.02 -5.64
N ARG A 108 1.15 3.91 -4.69
CA ARG A 108 0.05 3.72 -3.74
C ARG A 108 -1.28 3.54 -4.45
N ASN A 109 -1.57 4.44 -5.39
CA ASN A 109 -2.83 4.39 -6.11
C ASN A 109 -2.94 3.12 -6.95
N TYR A 110 -1.86 2.75 -7.62
CA TYR A 110 -1.83 1.55 -8.45
C TYR A 110 -2.06 0.29 -7.60
N VAL A 111 -1.38 0.19 -6.47
CA VAL A 111 -1.53 -0.98 -5.59
C VAL A 111 -2.93 -1.04 -5.01
N ASN A 112 -3.48 0.10 -4.58
CA ASN A 112 -4.84 0.13 -4.06
C ASN A 112 -5.86 -0.27 -5.12
N ASP A 113 -5.67 0.18 -6.37
CA ASP A 113 -6.55 -0.24 -7.47
C ASP A 113 -6.45 -1.75 -7.71
N TYR A 114 -5.25 -2.30 -7.63
CA TYR A 114 -5.06 -3.74 -7.75
C TYR A 114 -5.78 -4.50 -6.62
N LEU A 115 -5.65 -4.01 -5.38
CA LEU A 115 -6.33 -4.63 -4.24
C LEU A 115 -7.84 -4.64 -4.44
N GLU A 116 -8.42 -3.53 -4.92
CA GLU A 116 -9.85 -3.47 -5.21
C GLU A 116 -10.23 -4.47 -6.29
N SER A 117 -9.40 -4.65 -7.30
CA SER A 117 -9.69 -5.60 -8.37
C SER A 117 -9.69 -7.04 -7.87
N GLU A 118 -9.02 -7.29 -6.75
CA GLU A 118 -8.96 -8.61 -6.11
C GLU A 118 -9.95 -8.72 -4.95
N ASN A 119 -10.90 -7.79 -4.88
CA ASN A 119 -11.93 -7.75 -3.83
C ASN A 119 -11.33 -7.59 -2.43
N MET A 120 -10.22 -6.88 -2.34
CA MET A 120 -9.58 -6.56 -1.08
C MET A 120 -9.72 -5.08 -0.77
N PHE A 121 -9.73 -4.74 0.52
CA PHE A 121 -9.79 -3.36 0.95
C PHE A 121 -8.53 -2.61 0.46
N PRO A 122 -8.69 -1.44 -0.19
CA PRO A 122 -7.53 -0.66 -0.67
C PRO A 122 -6.92 0.15 0.47
N GLY A 123 -6.28 -0.55 1.39
CA GLY A 123 -5.85 0.00 2.67
C GLY A 123 -4.43 0.55 2.72
N ILE A 124 -3.74 0.70 1.58
CA ILE A 124 -2.42 1.32 1.58
C ILE A 124 -2.58 2.82 1.79
N THR A 125 -2.11 3.29 2.94
CA THR A 125 -2.19 4.71 3.30
C THR A 125 -1.05 5.50 2.68
N GLU A 126 0.17 4.94 2.72
CA GLU A 126 1.34 5.55 2.13
C GLU A 126 2.32 4.51 1.66
N VAL A 127 3.16 4.91 0.71
CA VAL A 127 4.29 4.12 0.23
C VAL A 127 5.53 4.94 0.50
N PHE A 128 6.56 4.30 1.07
CA PHE A 128 7.83 4.97 1.34
C PHE A 128 8.94 4.35 0.51
N ILE A 129 9.81 5.21 -0.02
CA ILE A 129 11.09 4.77 -0.57
C ILE A 129 12.05 4.76 0.61
N ILE A 130 12.43 3.57 1.07
CA ILE A 130 13.28 3.44 2.24
C ILE A 130 14.76 3.41 1.86
N ASN A 131 15.03 3.20 0.59
CA ASN A 131 16.39 3.29 0.07
C ASN A 131 16.31 3.45 -1.44
N TYR A 132 17.22 4.23 -2.02
CA TYR A 132 17.32 4.32 -3.47
C TYR A 132 18.74 4.68 -3.88
N ASN A 133 19.07 4.28 -5.10
CA ASN A 133 20.39 4.56 -5.65
C ASN A 133 20.24 4.81 -7.16
N VAL A 134 21.00 5.77 -7.67
CA VAL A 134 21.05 6.07 -9.10
C VAL A 134 22.54 6.06 -9.48
N ILE A 135 22.88 5.22 -10.45
CA ILE A 135 24.27 5.04 -10.85
C ILE A 135 24.48 5.51 -12.28
#